data_aa0734490fcf77c9d7d3af06bc1921eb
#
_entry.id   aa0734490fcf77c9d7d3af06bc1921eb
#
_cell.length_a   1.000
_cell.length_b   1.000
_cell.length_c   1.000
_cell.angle_alpha   90.00
_cell.angle_beta   90.00
_cell.angle_gamma   90.00
#
_symmetry.space_group_name_H-M   'P 1'
#
loop_
_entity.id
_entity.type
_entity.pdbx_description
1 polymer ?
#
loop_
_entity_poly.entity_id
_entity_poly.type
_entity_poly.pdbx_seq_one_letter_code
_entity_poly.pdbx_strand_id
1 'polypeptide(L)'
;MTLDTVARLVVDLRSVESPDREALGGKAAGLVDLIRAGCAVPPAVVLTTDVLSLFLDSIGLSDFVDPHQIRTAPVPGVVTAALDRCVELLGPSPLAVRSSARAEDLRDSSFAGQYETVLNVEGREALEEAVRRCWASCFSARVAAYGQPVMSRRWR
;
A
#
# COMPACT_ATOMS: atom_id res chain seq x y z
N MET A 1 -3.22 0.16 21.75
CA MET A 1 -3.44 0.78 20.42
C MET A 1 -4.90 1.12 20.32
N THR A 2 -5.25 2.36 20.07
CA THR A 2 -6.64 2.81 20.02
C THR A 2 -7.25 2.53 18.65
N LEU A 3 -8.57 2.27 18.59
CA LEU A 3 -9.32 2.09 17.33
C LEU A 3 -9.13 3.27 16.35
N ASP A 4 -8.93 4.47 16.87
CA ASP A 4 -8.69 5.70 16.12
C ASP A 4 -7.35 5.65 15.32
N THR A 5 -6.33 5.00 15.88
CA THR A 5 -5.04 4.82 15.17
C THR A 5 -5.19 3.92 13.94
N VAL A 6 -5.87 2.79 14.07
CA VAL A 6 -6.07 1.85 12.94
C VAL A 6 -6.97 2.46 11.87
N ALA A 7 -7.97 3.27 12.26
CA ALA A 7 -8.86 3.95 11.31
C ALA A 7 -8.13 4.93 10.39
N ARG A 8 -7.01 5.52 10.83
CA ARG A 8 -6.15 6.38 9.99
C ARG A 8 -5.23 5.59 9.07
N LEU A 9 -4.92 4.37 9.42
CA LEU A 9 -4.01 3.49 8.66
C LEU A 9 -4.70 2.75 7.51
N VAL A 10 -6.04 2.56 7.62
CA VAL A 10 -6.86 1.84 6.63
C VAL A 10 -8.04 2.70 6.22
N VAL A 11 -8.09 3.07 4.95
CA VAL A 11 -9.13 3.95 4.41
C VAL A 11 -10.04 3.17 3.47
N ASP A 12 -11.34 3.08 3.80
CA ASP A 12 -12.36 2.58 2.86
C ASP A 12 -12.63 3.67 1.81
N LEU A 13 -12.39 3.37 0.53
CA LEU A 13 -12.53 4.35 -0.54
C LEU A 13 -13.96 4.87 -0.71
N ARG A 14 -14.97 4.12 -0.26
CA ARG A 14 -16.37 4.58 -0.29
C ARG A 14 -16.69 5.65 0.75
N SER A 15 -15.85 5.76 1.79
CA SER A 15 -16.00 6.78 2.85
C SER A 15 -15.26 8.08 2.54
N VAL A 16 -14.51 8.14 1.42
CA VAL A 16 -13.67 9.29 1.07
C VAL A 16 -14.49 10.33 0.30
N GLU A 17 -14.71 11.48 0.89
CA GLU A 17 -15.40 12.60 0.24
C GLU A 17 -14.49 13.38 -0.72
N SER A 18 -13.23 13.58 -0.37
CA SER A 18 -12.23 14.26 -1.19
C SER A 18 -10.92 13.47 -1.18
N PRO A 19 -10.44 12.99 -2.34
CA PRO A 19 -9.25 12.16 -2.39
C PRO A 19 -7.99 13.00 -2.16
N ASP A 20 -7.30 12.74 -1.05
CA ASP A 20 -5.95 13.19 -0.83
C ASP A 20 -4.99 12.29 -1.63
N ARG A 21 -4.49 12.81 -2.74
CA ARG A 21 -3.56 12.08 -3.62
C ARG A 21 -2.20 11.80 -2.98
N GLU A 22 -1.83 12.56 -1.95
CA GLU A 22 -0.60 12.31 -1.22
C GLU A 22 -0.72 11.11 -0.28
N ALA A 23 -1.83 10.99 0.41
CA ALA A 23 -2.08 9.90 1.35
C ALA A 23 -2.51 8.60 0.66
N LEU A 24 -3.34 8.69 -0.39
CA LEU A 24 -3.95 7.52 -1.04
C LEU A 24 -3.14 7.00 -2.24
N GLY A 25 -2.32 7.84 -2.87
CA GLY A 25 -1.69 7.57 -4.15
C GLY A 25 -2.64 7.76 -5.35
N GLY A 26 -2.06 7.84 -6.56
CA GLY A 26 -2.80 8.20 -7.76
C GLY A 26 -3.90 7.23 -8.16
N LYS A 27 -3.63 5.91 -8.10
CA LYS A 27 -4.61 4.89 -8.48
C LYS A 27 -5.81 4.85 -7.53
N ALA A 28 -5.59 4.95 -6.23
CA ALA A 28 -6.66 4.97 -5.26
C ALA A 28 -7.50 6.25 -5.37
N ALA A 29 -6.87 7.40 -5.56
CA ALA A 29 -7.58 8.65 -5.82
C ALA A 29 -8.44 8.59 -7.08
N GLY A 30 -7.93 7.97 -8.15
CA GLY A 30 -8.72 7.73 -9.37
C GLY A 30 -9.94 6.83 -9.15
N LEU A 31 -9.84 5.82 -8.28
CA LEU A 31 -11.01 5.00 -7.90
C LEU A 31 -12.05 5.82 -7.12
N VAL A 32 -11.63 6.71 -6.22
CA VAL A 32 -12.55 7.63 -5.52
C VAL A 32 -13.27 8.53 -6.53
N ASP A 33 -12.55 9.09 -7.51
CA ASP A 33 -13.15 9.90 -8.56
C ASP A 33 -14.21 9.12 -9.36
N LEU A 34 -13.96 7.85 -9.68
CA LEU A 34 -14.93 6.97 -10.35
C LEU A 34 -16.15 6.66 -9.47
N ILE A 35 -15.95 6.37 -8.18
CA ILE A 35 -17.04 6.15 -7.22
C ILE A 35 -17.95 7.38 -7.17
N ARG A 36 -17.37 8.58 -7.09
CA ARG A 36 -18.11 9.86 -7.06
C ARG A 36 -18.84 10.15 -8.37
N ALA A 37 -18.30 9.70 -9.48
CA ALA A 37 -18.98 9.76 -10.77
C ALA A 37 -20.13 8.75 -10.94
N GLY A 38 -20.40 7.94 -9.92
CA GLY A 38 -21.46 6.92 -9.94
C GLY A 38 -21.06 5.64 -10.66
N CYS A 39 -19.79 5.43 -10.97
CA CYS A 39 -19.32 4.20 -11.59
C CYS A 39 -19.34 3.04 -10.57
N ALA A 40 -19.69 1.85 -11.04
CA ALA A 40 -19.59 0.63 -10.24
C ALA A 40 -18.13 0.26 -10.04
N VAL A 41 -17.59 0.49 -8.82
CA VAL A 41 -16.25 0.10 -8.41
C VAL A 41 -16.36 -1.00 -7.34
N PRO A 42 -15.60 -2.09 -7.45
CA PRO A 42 -15.54 -3.10 -6.39
C PRO A 42 -15.15 -2.48 -5.05
N PRO A 43 -15.58 -3.07 -3.90
CA PRO A 43 -15.10 -2.63 -2.59
C PRO A 43 -13.58 -2.57 -2.55
N ALA A 44 -13.04 -1.45 -2.08
CA ALA A 44 -11.61 -1.24 -2.05
C ALA A 44 -11.20 -0.45 -0.80
N VAL A 45 -10.07 -0.83 -0.21
CA VAL A 45 -9.43 -0.12 0.90
C VAL A 45 -7.99 0.22 0.55
N VAL A 46 -7.46 1.24 1.20
CA VAL A 46 -6.06 1.65 1.08
C VAL A 46 -5.38 1.49 2.42
N LEU A 47 -4.25 0.77 2.42
CA LEU A 47 -3.23 0.91 3.46
C LEU A 47 -2.46 2.20 3.16
N THR A 48 -2.53 3.17 4.06
CA THR A 48 -1.83 4.45 3.88
C THR A 48 -0.32 4.29 3.92
N THR A 49 0.41 5.27 3.44
CA THR A 49 1.89 5.28 3.48
C THR A 49 2.43 5.18 4.90
N ASP A 50 1.66 5.60 5.90
CA ASP A 50 2.05 5.48 7.31
C ASP A 50 2.21 4.03 7.76
N VAL A 51 1.43 3.09 7.22
CA VAL A 51 1.57 1.65 7.53
C VAL A 51 2.94 1.14 7.09
N LEU A 52 3.37 1.50 5.88
CA LEU A 52 4.69 1.14 5.38
C LEU A 52 5.80 1.80 6.22
N SER A 53 5.65 3.08 6.58
CA SER A 53 6.61 3.78 7.43
C SER A 53 6.77 3.09 8.79
N LEU A 54 5.66 2.76 9.45
CA LEU A 54 5.68 2.03 10.73
C LEU A 54 6.33 0.64 10.61
N PHE A 55 6.11 -0.05 9.50
CA PHE A 55 6.78 -1.31 9.23
C PHE A 55 8.29 -1.13 9.09
N LEU A 56 8.75 -0.19 8.25
CA LEU A 56 10.17 0.08 8.01
C LEU A 56 10.89 0.54 9.29
N ASP A 57 10.26 1.41 10.06
CA ASP A 57 10.79 1.86 11.36
C ASP A 57 10.97 0.69 12.33
N SER A 58 10.02 -0.26 12.34
CA SER A 58 10.07 -1.44 13.23
C SER A 58 11.23 -2.39 12.93
N ILE A 59 11.71 -2.40 11.70
CA ILE A 59 12.84 -3.25 11.25
C ILE A 59 14.14 -2.46 11.08
N GLY A 60 14.16 -1.18 11.51
CA GLY A 60 15.35 -0.34 11.50
C GLY A 60 15.84 0.09 10.11
N LEU A 61 14.98 0.07 9.10
CA LEU A 61 15.30 0.48 7.73
C LEU A 61 14.93 1.95 7.53
N SER A 62 15.89 2.84 7.74
CA SER A 62 15.69 4.29 7.57
C SER A 62 16.34 4.87 6.30
N ASP A 63 17.52 4.39 5.93
CA ASP A 63 18.33 5.00 4.86
C ASP A 63 18.48 4.12 3.62
N PHE A 64 18.53 2.82 3.80
CA PHE A 64 18.58 1.84 2.72
C PHE A 64 17.55 0.75 2.97
N VAL A 65 16.68 0.51 1.99
CA VAL A 65 15.64 -0.51 2.07
C VAL A 65 15.98 -1.67 1.16
N ASP A 66 16.34 -2.82 1.76
CA ASP A 66 16.51 -4.08 1.05
C ASP A 66 15.15 -4.74 0.84
N PRO A 67 14.70 -4.96 -0.41
CA PRO A 67 13.45 -5.65 -0.72
C PRO A 67 13.34 -7.04 -0.07
N HIS A 68 14.46 -7.74 0.11
CA HIS A 68 14.47 -9.04 0.77
C HIS A 68 14.09 -8.93 2.26
N GLN A 69 14.58 -7.91 2.95
CA GLN A 69 14.23 -7.66 4.36
C GLN A 69 12.74 -7.34 4.53
N ILE A 70 12.14 -6.60 3.60
CA ILE A 70 10.68 -6.36 3.61
C ILE A 70 9.91 -7.68 3.54
N ARG A 71 10.36 -8.64 2.73
CA ARG A 71 9.68 -9.93 2.55
C ARG A 71 9.80 -10.87 3.74
N THR A 72 10.89 -10.78 4.49
CA THR A 72 11.24 -11.78 5.53
C THR A 72 11.13 -11.29 6.96
N ALA A 73 11.14 -9.97 7.18
CA ALA A 73 11.07 -9.41 8.52
C ALA A 73 9.73 -9.69 9.23
N PRO A 74 9.72 -9.77 10.56
CA PRO A 74 8.49 -9.91 11.33
C PRO A 74 7.58 -8.69 11.15
N VAL A 75 6.27 -8.92 11.12
CA VAL A 75 5.27 -7.84 10.99
C VAL A 75 4.91 -7.33 12.39
N PRO A 76 5.03 -6.02 12.66
CA PRO A 76 4.65 -5.45 13.94
C PRO A 76 3.14 -5.47 14.15
N GLY A 77 2.69 -5.56 15.41
CA GLY A 77 1.27 -5.71 15.76
C GLY A 77 0.38 -4.60 15.20
N VAL A 78 0.90 -3.38 14.99
CA VAL A 78 0.15 -2.27 14.38
C VAL A 78 -0.19 -2.56 12.92
N VAL A 79 0.74 -3.15 12.17
CA VAL A 79 0.51 -3.55 10.77
C VAL A 79 -0.42 -4.75 10.71
N THR A 80 -0.25 -5.73 11.61
CA THR A 80 -1.18 -6.86 11.76
C THR A 80 -2.61 -6.37 11.92
N ALA A 81 -2.85 -5.46 12.85
CA ALA A 81 -4.18 -4.89 13.10
C ALA A 81 -4.75 -4.12 11.90
N ALA A 82 -3.89 -3.41 11.14
CA ALA A 82 -4.31 -2.75 9.91
C ALA A 82 -4.75 -3.77 8.83
N LEU A 83 -4.03 -4.87 8.69
CA LEU A 83 -4.40 -5.94 7.75
C LEU A 83 -5.67 -6.68 8.18
N ASP A 84 -5.86 -6.93 9.48
CA ASP A 84 -7.10 -7.50 10.03
C ASP A 84 -8.29 -6.59 9.70
N ARG A 85 -8.10 -5.28 9.82
CA ARG A 85 -9.12 -4.29 9.44
C ARG A 85 -9.43 -4.31 7.94
N CYS A 86 -8.46 -4.55 7.07
CA CYS A 86 -8.72 -4.73 5.64
C CYS A 86 -9.63 -5.95 5.38
N VAL A 87 -9.36 -7.08 6.03
CA VAL A 87 -10.18 -8.30 5.90
C VAL A 87 -11.61 -8.06 6.39
N GLU A 88 -11.77 -7.37 7.51
CA GLU A 88 -13.11 -7.01 8.03
C GLU A 88 -13.92 -6.16 7.04
N LEU A 89 -13.27 -5.16 6.42
CA LEU A 89 -13.95 -4.23 5.51
C LEU A 89 -14.27 -4.85 4.14
N LEU A 90 -13.40 -5.72 3.64
CA LEU A 90 -13.53 -6.31 2.29
C LEU A 90 -14.28 -7.63 2.29
N GLY A 91 -14.37 -8.32 3.42
CA GLY A 91 -15.02 -9.62 3.55
C GLY A 91 -14.18 -10.78 2.96
N PRO A 92 -14.80 -11.95 2.80
CA PRO A 92 -14.10 -13.21 2.48
C PRO A 92 -13.80 -13.42 0.99
N SER A 93 -14.16 -12.48 0.13
CA SER A 93 -13.94 -12.62 -1.33
C SER A 93 -12.45 -12.54 -1.68
N PRO A 94 -12.00 -13.22 -2.75
CA PRO A 94 -10.63 -13.08 -3.24
C PRO A 94 -10.29 -11.63 -3.56
N LEU A 95 -9.11 -11.17 -3.14
CA LEU A 95 -8.66 -9.80 -3.28
C LEU A 95 -7.61 -9.66 -4.39
N ALA A 96 -7.50 -8.45 -4.92
CA ALA A 96 -6.36 -7.99 -5.69
C ALA A 96 -5.56 -6.97 -4.86
N VAL A 97 -4.29 -7.25 -4.60
CA VAL A 97 -3.38 -6.37 -3.88
C VAL A 97 -2.44 -5.71 -4.86
N ARG A 98 -2.36 -4.39 -4.85
CA ARG A 98 -1.53 -3.62 -5.79
C ARG A 98 -1.00 -2.34 -5.17
N SER A 99 0.14 -1.85 -5.67
CA SER A 99 0.68 -0.55 -5.33
C SER A 99 -0.19 0.60 -5.86
N SER A 100 -0.26 1.70 -5.11
CA SER A 100 -0.84 2.98 -5.53
C SER A 100 0.22 4.10 -5.44
N ALA A 101 1.48 3.78 -5.71
CA ALA A 101 2.58 4.72 -5.59
C ALA A 101 2.47 5.90 -6.57
N ARG A 102 2.84 7.11 -6.11
CA ARG A 102 2.83 8.35 -6.92
C ARG A 102 3.74 8.30 -8.15
N ALA A 103 4.80 7.50 -8.10
CA ALA A 103 5.77 7.41 -9.19
C ALA A 103 5.21 6.76 -10.47
N GLU A 104 4.08 6.05 -10.39
CA GLU A 104 3.43 5.44 -11.56
C GLU A 104 2.76 6.49 -12.47
N ASP A 105 2.42 7.67 -11.94
CA ASP A 105 1.66 8.73 -12.64
C ASP A 105 2.57 9.81 -13.26
N LEU A 106 3.90 9.69 -13.15
CA LEU A 106 4.83 10.65 -13.76
C LEU A 106 4.84 10.47 -15.27
N ARG A 107 4.46 11.53 -16.01
CA ARG A 107 4.26 11.55 -17.47
C ARG A 107 5.49 11.16 -18.30
N ASP A 108 6.69 11.25 -17.73
CA ASP A 108 7.95 11.06 -18.46
C ASP A 108 8.62 9.69 -18.24
N SER A 109 7.99 8.80 -17.47
CA SER A 109 8.55 7.48 -17.19
C SER A 109 7.43 6.45 -17.15
N SER A 110 7.31 5.61 -18.17
CA SER A 110 6.34 4.50 -18.19
C SER A 110 6.81 3.42 -17.22
N PHE A 111 6.36 3.51 -15.97
CA PHE A 111 6.55 2.47 -14.94
C PHE A 111 5.49 1.37 -15.02
N ALA A 112 4.77 1.28 -16.14
CA ALA A 112 3.77 0.24 -16.35
C ALA A 112 4.41 -1.15 -16.22
N GLY A 113 3.88 -1.98 -15.32
CA GLY A 113 4.36 -3.34 -15.09
C GLY A 113 5.56 -3.48 -14.15
N GLN A 114 6.12 -2.39 -13.61
CA GLN A 114 7.25 -2.47 -12.67
C GLN A 114 6.83 -2.75 -11.22
N TYR A 115 5.58 -2.49 -10.88
CA TYR A 115 5.02 -2.75 -9.56
C TYR A 115 4.20 -4.04 -9.57
N GLU A 116 4.42 -4.87 -8.57
CA GLU A 116 3.73 -6.15 -8.47
C GLU A 116 2.24 -5.95 -8.16
N THR A 117 1.42 -6.75 -8.85
CA THR A 117 0.00 -6.94 -8.53
C THR A 117 -0.20 -8.41 -8.21
N VAL A 118 -0.76 -8.70 -7.03
CA VAL A 118 -1.06 -10.05 -6.58
C VAL A 118 -2.56 -10.25 -6.65
N LEU A 119 -3.00 -11.23 -7.43
CA LEU A 119 -4.41 -11.57 -7.62
C LEU A 119 -4.78 -12.82 -6.82
N ASN A 120 -6.09 -13.02 -6.63
CA ASN A 120 -6.66 -14.18 -5.95
C ASN A 120 -6.10 -14.38 -4.53
N VAL A 121 -5.97 -13.28 -3.79
CA VAL A 121 -5.48 -13.29 -2.41
C VAL A 121 -6.63 -13.64 -1.49
N GLU A 122 -6.54 -14.75 -0.79
CA GLU A 122 -7.58 -15.25 0.12
C GLU A 122 -7.02 -15.42 1.54
N GLY A 123 -7.72 -14.82 2.49
CA GLY A 123 -7.38 -14.93 3.90
C GLY A 123 -6.24 -13.99 4.35
N ARG A 124 -6.07 -13.94 5.67
CA ARG A 124 -5.20 -12.96 6.34
C ARG A 124 -3.71 -13.15 6.03
N GLU A 125 -3.24 -14.41 6.02
CA GLU A 125 -1.83 -14.74 5.78
C GLU A 125 -1.42 -14.43 4.34
N ALA A 126 -2.26 -14.80 3.36
CA ALA A 126 -2.03 -14.48 1.96
C ALA A 126 -2.07 -12.96 1.71
N LEU A 127 -2.92 -12.22 2.41
CA LEU A 127 -2.96 -10.76 2.34
C LEU A 127 -1.64 -10.15 2.84
N GLU A 128 -1.11 -10.62 3.97
CA GLU A 128 0.17 -10.15 4.50
C GLU A 128 1.31 -10.38 3.51
N GLU A 129 1.42 -11.59 2.97
CA GLU A 129 2.44 -11.92 1.97
C GLU A 129 2.30 -11.04 0.70
N ALA A 130 1.08 -10.86 0.21
CA ALA A 130 0.82 -10.04 -0.97
C ALA A 130 1.20 -8.56 -0.74
N VAL A 131 0.88 -8.01 0.43
CA VAL A 131 1.26 -6.64 0.79
C VAL A 131 2.78 -6.48 0.86
N ARG A 132 3.50 -7.42 1.49
CA ARG A 132 4.97 -7.42 1.54
C ARG A 132 5.59 -7.49 0.14
N ARG A 133 5.03 -8.30 -0.76
CA ARG A 133 5.47 -8.40 -2.15
C ARG A 133 5.28 -7.07 -2.88
N CYS A 134 4.13 -6.44 -2.76
CA CYS A 134 3.86 -5.13 -3.33
C CYS A 134 4.82 -4.07 -2.79
N TRP A 135 5.06 -4.02 -1.48
CA TRP A 135 6.02 -3.09 -0.87
C TRP A 135 7.45 -3.34 -1.38
N ALA A 136 7.91 -4.59 -1.38
CA ALA A 136 9.24 -4.94 -1.87
C ALA A 136 9.43 -4.54 -3.35
N SER A 137 8.40 -4.72 -4.20
CA SER A 137 8.45 -4.32 -5.60
C SER A 137 8.65 -2.81 -5.80
N CYS A 138 8.08 -1.98 -4.92
CA CYS A 138 8.25 -0.53 -4.97
C CYS A 138 9.71 -0.10 -4.78
N PHE A 139 10.45 -0.81 -3.94
CA PHE A 139 11.87 -0.51 -3.71
C PHE A 139 12.76 -1.10 -4.80
N SER A 140 12.46 -2.28 -5.32
CA SER A 140 13.20 -2.90 -6.43
C SER A 140 13.13 -2.08 -7.71
N ALA A 141 11.96 -1.57 -8.09
CA ALA A 141 11.77 -0.74 -9.27
C ALA A 141 12.53 0.59 -9.17
N ARG A 142 12.56 1.21 -7.98
CA ARG A 142 13.31 2.45 -7.75
C ARG A 142 14.82 2.26 -7.79
N VAL A 143 15.33 1.18 -7.22
CA VAL A 143 16.76 0.85 -7.29
C VAL A 143 17.19 0.66 -8.73
N ALA A 144 16.39 -0.04 -9.54
CA ALA A 144 16.69 -0.24 -10.94
C ALA A 144 16.64 1.06 -11.78
N ALA A 145 15.73 1.98 -11.49
CA ALA A 145 15.53 3.20 -12.29
C ALA A 145 16.51 4.33 -11.95
N TYR A 146 17.01 4.42 -10.73
CA TYR A 146 17.79 5.58 -10.27
C TYR A 146 19.20 5.26 -9.76
N GLY A 147 19.54 3.99 -9.59
CA GLY A 147 20.87 3.57 -9.08
C GLY A 147 21.22 4.18 -7.71
N GLN A 148 20.25 4.72 -6.99
CA GLN A 148 20.44 5.38 -5.72
C GLN A 148 19.59 4.74 -4.61
N PRO A 149 20.12 4.60 -3.39
CA PRO A 149 19.35 4.15 -2.24
C PRO A 149 18.18 5.11 -1.98
N VAL A 150 16.99 4.55 -1.81
CA VAL A 150 15.79 5.34 -1.48
C VAL A 150 15.89 5.78 -0.02
N MET A 151 16.16 7.05 0.19
CA MET A 151 16.13 7.63 1.54
C MET A 151 14.69 7.68 2.04
N SER A 152 14.43 7.01 3.16
CA SER A 152 13.11 6.87 3.81
C SER A 152 12.49 8.21 4.27
N ARG A 153 13.26 9.27 4.37
CA ARG A 153 12.82 10.60 4.85
C ARG A 153 11.84 11.35 3.92
N ARG A 154 11.51 10.81 2.74
CA ARG A 154 10.62 11.46 1.76
C ARG A 154 9.15 11.00 1.82
N TRP A 155 8.79 10.17 2.79
CA TRP A 155 7.43 9.68 2.94
C TRP A 155 6.64 10.42 4.03
N ARG A 156 7.18 11.50 4.60
CA ARG A 156 6.48 12.39 5.53
C ARG A 156 5.96 13.63 4.81
#